data_d5a1f1aab55cf185d97e26f74b8ff046
#
_entry.id   d5a1f1aab55cf185d97e26f74b8ff046
#
_cell.length_a   1.000
_cell.length_b   1.000
_cell.length_c   1.000
_cell.angle_alpha   90.00
_cell.angle_beta   90.00
_cell.angle_gamma   90.00
#
_symmetry.space_group_name_H-M   'P 1'
#
loop_
_entity.id
_entity.type
_entity.pdbx_description
1 polymer ?
#
loop_
_entity_poly.entity_id
_entity_poly.type
_entity_poly.pdbx_seq_one_letter_code
_entity_poly.pdbx_strand_id
1 'polypeptide(L)'
;MARRPTSFNDVFAVAAGHFTHDVYSAFLAPLLPILQERLGIGYALTGNLAVFTQIPSLLNPFIGYLADRVSLRYFVIFAPAITATLMSSLGLTSSYLGLAFLLLAAGVSIAAFHAPAGAMIGELAGERVGTGMSIFMAAGELARTVGPIFAVAGVAWFGLEGLWRLAFVGWAVTGILFWRLHNIEAKPRPPESDAWARLWPRLLRIFPFLAWLVMGRVSMQAAMTTYLPLFMKDERGLSVTLAAASLTILEAAGFVGALLSGSLSDRLGRHRMLFILMLISPILMILFLFSSGWVVILLLIALGLTAISLQPVILALVQDLFPDNRALANGSYMALSFSLRAVGIWAIGLTADAFGLVPAFALSALVGLLALPALFFIPKKA
;
A
#
# COMPACT_ATOMS: atom_id res chain seq x y z
N MET A 1 23.03 -26.03 -15.80
CA MET A 1 23.40 -25.51 -14.46
C MET A 1 22.61 -26.29 -13.42
N ALA A 2 23.26 -26.85 -12.39
CA ALA A 2 22.61 -27.64 -11.35
C ALA A 2 21.65 -26.77 -10.54
N ARG A 3 20.41 -27.23 -10.31
CA ARG A 3 19.40 -26.57 -9.48
C ARG A 3 19.91 -26.51 -8.04
N ARG A 4 19.93 -25.32 -7.43
CA ARG A 4 20.24 -25.17 -6.02
C ARG A 4 19.02 -25.57 -5.19
N PRO A 5 19.15 -26.38 -4.13
CA PRO A 5 18.04 -26.64 -3.22
C PRO A 5 17.57 -25.32 -2.59
N THR A 6 16.25 -25.14 -2.48
CA THR A 6 15.62 -23.97 -1.81
C THR A 6 16.04 -23.92 -0.35
N SER A 7 16.41 -22.73 0.13
CA SER A 7 16.80 -22.52 1.52
C SER A 7 15.87 -21.46 2.14
N PHE A 8 15.49 -21.63 3.40
CA PHE A 8 14.74 -20.63 4.13
C PHE A 8 15.45 -19.25 4.16
N ASN A 9 16.79 -19.25 4.01
CA ASN A 9 17.56 -18.00 3.86
C ASN A 9 17.21 -17.21 2.60
N ASP A 10 16.63 -17.85 1.57
CA ASP A 10 16.19 -17.17 0.36
C ASP A 10 14.89 -16.39 0.59
N VAL A 11 14.08 -16.74 1.62
CA VAL A 11 12.96 -15.96 2.11
C VAL A 11 13.42 -14.56 2.56
N PHE A 12 14.52 -14.48 3.31
CA PHE A 12 15.08 -13.19 3.73
C PHE A 12 15.60 -12.36 2.54
N ALA A 13 16.13 -13.01 1.50
CA ALA A 13 16.54 -12.30 0.30
C ALA A 13 15.34 -11.66 -0.42
N VAL A 14 14.24 -12.42 -0.63
CA VAL A 14 13.01 -11.88 -1.22
C VAL A 14 12.40 -10.81 -0.33
N ALA A 15 12.41 -10.98 1.00
CA ALA A 15 11.91 -9.98 1.96
C ALA A 15 12.76 -8.69 1.92
N ALA A 16 14.09 -8.78 1.80
CA ALA A 16 14.96 -7.62 1.61
C ALA A 16 14.69 -6.91 0.27
N GLY A 17 14.42 -7.69 -0.79
CA GLY A 17 13.93 -7.16 -2.07
C GLY A 17 12.61 -6.40 -1.91
N HIS A 18 11.66 -6.96 -1.17
CA HIS A 18 10.38 -6.31 -0.86
C HIS A 18 10.57 -5.02 -0.07
N PHE A 19 11.37 -5.07 1.00
CA PHE A 19 11.72 -3.87 1.76
C PHE A 19 12.27 -2.77 0.86
N THR A 20 13.29 -3.09 0.06
CA THR A 20 13.90 -2.09 -0.83
C THR A 20 12.92 -1.57 -1.85
N HIS A 21 12.16 -2.45 -2.51
CA HIS A 21 11.15 -2.08 -3.49
C HIS A 21 10.10 -1.12 -2.90
N ASP A 22 9.57 -1.43 -1.71
CA ASP A 22 8.52 -0.65 -1.08
C ASP A 22 9.04 0.65 -0.42
N VAL A 23 10.30 0.71 0.01
CA VAL A 23 10.94 1.99 0.42
C VAL A 23 10.84 3.00 -0.70
N TYR A 24 11.18 2.62 -1.94
CA TYR A 24 11.06 3.53 -3.08
C TYR A 24 9.61 3.79 -3.49
N SER A 25 8.73 2.80 -3.41
CA SER A 25 7.30 2.99 -3.67
C SER A 25 6.68 4.07 -2.76
N ALA A 26 7.21 4.23 -1.55
CA ALA A 26 6.75 5.20 -0.57
C ALA A 26 7.32 6.63 -0.77
N PHE A 27 8.15 6.89 -1.80
CA PHE A 27 8.77 8.18 -2.03
C PHE A 27 7.78 9.28 -2.43
N LEU A 28 6.71 8.94 -3.12
CA LEU A 28 5.83 9.94 -3.71
C LEU A 28 5.16 10.84 -2.66
N ALA A 29 4.50 10.25 -1.68
CA ALA A 29 3.69 11.01 -0.71
C ALA A 29 4.49 12.10 0.03
N PRO A 30 5.70 11.84 0.59
CA PRO A 30 6.48 12.88 1.25
C PRO A 30 7.06 13.92 0.27
N LEU A 31 7.17 13.60 -1.02
CA LEU A 31 7.64 14.52 -2.06
C LEU A 31 6.51 15.35 -2.68
N LEU A 32 5.24 14.99 -2.50
CA LEU A 32 4.11 15.73 -3.07
C LEU A 32 4.13 17.23 -2.75
N PRO A 33 4.47 17.69 -1.53
CA PRO A 33 4.55 19.12 -1.26
C PRO A 33 5.59 19.85 -2.11
N ILE A 34 6.74 19.23 -2.39
CA ILE A 34 7.80 19.81 -3.23
C ILE A 34 7.38 19.79 -4.69
N LEU A 35 6.78 18.69 -5.15
CA LEU A 35 6.33 18.56 -6.54
C LEU A 35 5.16 19.49 -6.85
N GLN A 36 4.23 19.67 -5.91
CA GLN A 36 3.11 20.60 -6.02
C GLN A 36 3.61 22.04 -6.21
N GLU A 37 4.52 22.47 -5.35
CA GLU A 37 5.11 23.82 -5.41
C GLU A 37 5.89 24.02 -6.71
N ARG A 38 6.72 23.05 -7.12
CA ARG A 38 7.50 23.09 -8.36
C ARG A 38 6.64 23.20 -9.61
N LEU A 39 5.48 22.53 -9.63
CA LEU A 39 4.56 22.52 -10.77
C LEU A 39 3.50 23.62 -10.72
N GLY A 40 3.32 24.28 -9.59
CA GLY A 40 2.26 25.29 -9.40
C GLY A 40 0.85 24.72 -9.57
N ILE A 41 0.58 23.48 -9.11
CA ILE A 41 -0.69 22.75 -9.31
C ILE A 41 -1.50 22.66 -8.02
N GLY A 42 -2.83 22.50 -8.16
CA GLY A 42 -3.74 22.28 -7.03
C GLY A 42 -3.67 20.86 -6.46
N TYR A 43 -4.43 20.61 -5.40
CA TYR A 43 -4.44 19.34 -4.66
C TYR A 43 -4.97 18.17 -5.50
N ALA A 44 -5.98 18.41 -6.35
CA ALA A 44 -6.53 17.36 -7.23
C ALA A 44 -5.46 16.83 -8.20
N LEU A 45 -4.74 17.72 -8.88
CA LEU A 45 -3.66 17.32 -9.78
C LEU A 45 -2.48 16.69 -9.01
N THR A 46 -2.18 17.20 -7.82
CA THR A 46 -1.17 16.62 -6.93
C THR A 46 -1.55 15.20 -6.52
N GLY A 47 -2.78 14.97 -6.09
CA GLY A 47 -3.29 13.64 -5.76
C GLY A 47 -3.32 12.69 -6.94
N ASN A 48 -3.64 13.20 -8.16
CA ASN A 48 -3.63 12.38 -9.37
C ASN A 48 -2.24 11.80 -9.68
N LEU A 49 -1.16 12.41 -9.23
CA LEU A 49 0.17 11.80 -9.30
C LEU A 49 0.19 10.45 -8.56
N ALA A 50 -0.44 10.36 -7.39
CA ALA A 50 -0.56 9.09 -6.68
C ALA A 50 -1.55 8.11 -7.36
N VAL A 51 -2.57 8.61 -8.05
CA VAL A 51 -3.49 7.76 -8.82
C VAL A 51 -2.77 7.05 -9.96
N PHE A 52 -1.82 7.70 -10.64
CA PHE A 52 -1.04 7.06 -11.71
C PHE A 52 -0.27 5.83 -11.23
N THR A 53 0.20 5.80 -9.99
CA THR A 53 0.84 4.59 -9.43
C THR A 53 -0.15 3.46 -9.14
N GLN A 54 -1.45 3.78 -8.97
CA GLN A 54 -2.49 2.79 -8.65
C GLN A 54 -3.11 2.14 -9.90
N ILE A 55 -3.19 2.87 -11.02
CA ILE A 55 -3.83 2.38 -12.26
C ILE A 55 -3.28 1.01 -12.69
N PRO A 56 -1.96 0.76 -12.72
CA PRO A 56 -1.45 -0.54 -13.13
C PRO A 56 -1.81 -1.70 -12.20
N SER A 57 -2.28 -1.42 -10.97
CA SER A 57 -2.76 -2.47 -10.05
C SER A 57 -4.02 -3.18 -10.58
N LEU A 58 -4.72 -2.61 -11.54
CA LEU A 58 -5.79 -3.29 -12.28
C LEU A 58 -5.26 -4.51 -13.05
N LEU A 59 -3.97 -4.56 -13.35
CA LEU A 59 -3.31 -5.72 -13.99
C LEU A 59 -3.00 -6.86 -13.00
N ASN A 60 -3.15 -6.65 -11.68
CA ASN A 60 -2.81 -7.67 -10.67
C ASN A 60 -3.48 -9.03 -10.88
N PRO A 61 -4.78 -9.14 -11.26
CA PRO A 61 -5.39 -10.44 -11.54
C PRO A 61 -4.74 -11.15 -12.72
N PHE A 62 -4.35 -10.40 -13.77
CA PHE A 62 -3.66 -10.93 -14.94
C PHE A 62 -2.22 -11.35 -14.61
N ILE A 63 -1.50 -10.52 -13.85
CA ILE A 63 -0.13 -10.82 -13.40
C ILE A 63 -0.12 -12.04 -12.48
N GLY A 64 -1.09 -12.14 -11.55
CA GLY A 64 -1.27 -13.31 -10.70
C GLY A 64 -1.53 -14.58 -11.51
N TYR A 65 -2.45 -14.50 -12.48
CA TYR A 65 -2.71 -15.62 -13.40
C TYR A 65 -1.47 -16.07 -14.19
N LEU A 66 -0.65 -15.09 -14.62
CA LEU A 66 0.60 -15.38 -15.32
C LEU A 66 1.65 -15.99 -14.37
N ALA A 67 1.75 -15.48 -13.13
CA ALA A 67 2.65 -15.98 -12.09
C ALA A 67 2.36 -17.46 -11.72
N ASP A 68 1.10 -17.86 -11.79
CA ASP A 68 0.70 -19.26 -11.57
C ASP A 68 1.12 -20.21 -12.71
N ARG A 69 1.44 -19.69 -13.89
CA ARG A 69 1.75 -20.48 -15.10
C ARG A 69 3.22 -20.49 -15.50
N VAL A 70 3.90 -19.39 -15.25
CA VAL A 70 5.30 -19.22 -15.63
C VAL A 70 6.11 -18.67 -14.47
N SER A 71 7.40 -19.03 -14.42
CA SER A 71 8.30 -18.47 -13.42
C SER A 71 8.54 -16.98 -13.70
N LEU A 72 7.97 -16.11 -12.86
CA LEU A 72 8.17 -14.65 -12.93
C LEU A 72 9.31 -14.17 -12.01
N ARG A 73 10.30 -15.04 -11.71
CA ARG A 73 11.42 -14.70 -10.79
C ARG A 73 12.15 -13.42 -11.17
N TYR A 74 12.30 -13.15 -12.47
CA TYR A 74 12.98 -11.93 -12.92
C TYR A 74 12.21 -10.64 -12.61
N PHE A 75 10.88 -10.71 -12.51
CA PHE A 75 10.09 -9.58 -12.00
C PHE A 75 10.46 -9.29 -10.54
N VAL A 76 10.60 -10.34 -9.70
CA VAL A 76 11.01 -10.18 -8.30
C VAL A 76 12.44 -9.67 -8.19
N ILE A 77 13.35 -10.15 -9.03
CA ILE A 77 14.78 -9.78 -9.00
C ILE A 77 14.98 -8.32 -9.42
N PHE A 78 14.36 -7.89 -10.54
CA PHE A 78 14.65 -6.57 -11.14
C PHE A 78 13.73 -5.44 -10.64
N ALA A 79 12.57 -5.74 -10.07
CA ALA A 79 11.65 -4.71 -9.62
C ALA A 79 12.26 -3.72 -8.61
N PRO A 80 13.10 -4.10 -7.63
CA PRO A 80 13.74 -3.12 -6.75
C PRO A 80 14.58 -2.10 -7.49
N ALA A 81 15.38 -2.51 -8.50
CA ALA A 81 16.15 -1.56 -9.31
C ALA A 81 15.28 -0.67 -10.18
N ILE A 82 14.26 -1.25 -10.83
CA ILE A 82 13.34 -0.52 -11.72
C ILE A 82 12.57 0.52 -10.91
N THR A 83 11.95 0.11 -9.79
CA THR A 83 11.19 1.02 -8.94
C THR A 83 12.10 2.09 -8.32
N ALA A 84 13.29 1.71 -7.84
CA ALA A 84 14.28 2.66 -7.32
C ALA A 84 14.67 3.71 -8.39
N THR A 85 14.93 3.27 -9.62
CA THR A 85 15.28 4.19 -10.72
C THR A 85 14.13 5.16 -11.02
N LEU A 86 12.91 4.64 -11.21
CA LEU A 86 11.76 5.46 -11.58
C LEU A 86 11.39 6.44 -10.47
N MET A 87 11.29 5.98 -9.22
CA MET A 87 10.90 6.82 -8.10
C MET A 87 12.00 7.82 -7.69
N SER A 88 13.28 7.48 -7.84
CA SER A 88 14.36 8.44 -7.62
C SER A 88 14.52 9.44 -8.77
N SER A 89 13.96 9.17 -9.94
CA SER A 89 14.01 10.06 -11.10
C SER A 89 12.90 11.12 -11.13
N LEU A 90 12.02 11.16 -10.13
CA LEU A 90 10.91 12.14 -10.07
C LEU A 90 11.40 13.58 -10.13
N GLY A 91 12.59 13.88 -9.61
CA GLY A 91 13.20 15.21 -9.66
C GLY A 91 13.79 15.62 -11.02
N LEU A 92 13.98 14.69 -11.96
CA LEU A 92 14.61 14.96 -13.26
C LEU A 92 13.64 15.57 -14.29
N THR A 93 12.34 15.57 -14.01
CA THR A 93 11.36 16.22 -14.87
C THR A 93 10.61 17.33 -14.14
N SER A 94 10.35 18.44 -14.86
CA SER A 94 9.48 19.55 -14.42
C SER A 94 8.11 19.50 -15.11
N SER A 95 7.85 18.46 -15.90
CA SER A 95 6.60 18.29 -16.63
C SER A 95 5.65 17.36 -15.86
N TYR A 96 4.39 17.80 -15.71
CA TYR A 96 3.33 16.96 -15.12
C TYR A 96 3.16 15.63 -15.87
N LEU A 97 3.17 15.67 -17.21
CA LEU A 97 3.08 14.45 -18.03
C LEU A 97 4.31 13.56 -17.86
N GLY A 98 5.52 14.15 -17.74
CA GLY A 98 6.73 13.37 -17.44
C GLY A 98 6.63 12.63 -16.11
N LEU A 99 6.13 13.29 -15.06
CA LEU A 99 5.85 12.64 -13.76
C LEU A 99 4.79 11.55 -13.89
N ALA A 100 3.69 11.81 -14.63
CA ALA A 100 2.64 10.84 -14.85
C ALA A 100 3.17 9.56 -15.50
N PHE A 101 4.02 9.68 -16.54
CA PHE A 101 4.66 8.52 -17.18
C PHE A 101 5.61 7.76 -16.25
N LEU A 102 6.45 8.46 -15.48
CA LEU A 102 7.34 7.83 -14.50
C LEU A 102 6.53 7.06 -13.45
N LEU A 103 5.45 7.65 -12.94
CA LEU A 103 4.59 7.06 -11.92
C LEU A 103 3.75 5.90 -12.46
N LEU A 104 3.25 5.97 -13.69
CA LEU A 104 2.61 4.84 -14.36
C LEU A 104 3.60 3.67 -14.52
N ALA A 105 4.82 3.95 -15.00
CA ALA A 105 5.86 2.93 -15.14
C ALA A 105 6.25 2.32 -13.78
N ALA A 106 6.38 3.15 -12.73
CA ALA A 106 6.61 2.68 -11.36
C ALA A 106 5.45 1.80 -10.89
N GLY A 107 4.19 2.20 -11.14
CA GLY A 107 3.00 1.41 -10.84
C GLY A 107 2.98 0.04 -11.52
N VAL A 108 3.45 -0.05 -12.77
CA VAL A 108 3.63 -1.34 -13.47
C VAL A 108 4.67 -2.20 -12.75
N SER A 109 5.81 -1.63 -12.35
CA SER A 109 6.83 -2.35 -11.57
C SER A 109 6.29 -2.83 -10.24
N ILE A 110 5.50 -2.01 -9.54
CA ILE A 110 4.86 -2.33 -8.26
C ILE A 110 3.87 -3.50 -8.44
N ALA A 111 3.01 -3.43 -9.45
CA ALA A 111 2.06 -4.50 -9.75
C ALA A 111 2.78 -5.82 -10.13
N ALA A 112 3.85 -5.72 -10.94
CA ALA A 112 4.61 -6.87 -11.41
C ALA A 112 5.41 -7.58 -10.30
N PHE A 113 5.69 -6.90 -9.17
CA PHE A 113 6.48 -7.45 -8.07
C PHE A 113 5.64 -8.31 -7.10
N HIS A 114 4.54 -7.78 -6.59
CA HIS A 114 3.89 -8.31 -5.38
C HIS A 114 3.32 -9.73 -5.55
N ALA A 115 2.64 -10.01 -6.66
CA ALA A 115 2.04 -11.32 -6.89
C ALA A 115 3.10 -12.42 -7.08
N PRO A 116 4.14 -12.25 -7.95
CA PRO A 116 5.21 -13.23 -8.09
C PRO A 116 6.07 -13.39 -6.84
N ALA A 117 6.33 -12.31 -6.08
CA ALA A 117 7.10 -12.38 -4.84
C ALA A 117 6.36 -13.20 -3.77
N GLY A 118 5.06 -12.98 -3.59
CA GLY A 118 4.23 -13.78 -2.69
C GLY A 118 4.20 -15.26 -3.06
N ALA A 119 4.06 -15.59 -4.34
CA ALA A 119 4.12 -16.97 -4.83
C ALA A 119 5.50 -17.61 -4.55
N MET A 120 6.59 -16.88 -4.82
CA MET A 120 7.95 -17.34 -4.55
C MET A 120 8.19 -17.59 -3.05
N ILE A 121 7.71 -16.72 -2.16
CA ILE A 121 7.78 -16.96 -0.71
C ILE A 121 7.07 -18.24 -0.31
N GLY A 122 5.88 -18.51 -0.88
CA GLY A 122 5.15 -19.76 -0.62
C GLY A 122 5.96 -21.00 -0.95
N GLU A 123 6.77 -20.98 -2.00
CA GLU A 123 7.65 -22.09 -2.39
C GLU A 123 8.91 -22.20 -1.55
N LEU A 124 9.59 -21.04 -1.31
CA LEU A 124 10.85 -21.00 -0.57
C LEU A 124 10.69 -21.35 0.91
N ALA A 125 9.55 -21.03 1.49
CA ALA A 125 9.27 -21.27 2.90
C ALA A 125 8.92 -22.75 3.20
N GLY A 126 8.58 -23.56 2.20
CA GLY A 126 8.23 -24.98 2.36
C GLY A 126 7.11 -25.17 3.38
N GLU A 127 7.36 -25.96 4.44
CA GLU A 127 6.37 -26.19 5.50
C GLU A 127 6.12 -24.94 6.39
N ARG A 128 6.98 -23.91 6.32
CA ARG A 128 6.91 -22.70 7.15
C ARG A 128 6.32 -21.52 6.39
N VAL A 129 5.35 -21.74 5.49
CA VAL A 129 4.75 -20.69 4.66
C VAL A 129 4.24 -19.51 5.48
N GLY A 130 3.58 -19.76 6.60
CA GLY A 130 3.09 -18.70 7.49
C GLY A 130 4.21 -17.78 8.00
N THR A 131 5.32 -18.37 8.44
CA THR A 131 6.50 -17.60 8.90
C THR A 131 7.13 -16.81 7.74
N GLY A 132 7.30 -17.44 6.58
CA GLY A 132 7.85 -16.79 5.39
C GLY A 132 7.01 -15.59 4.94
N MET A 133 5.69 -15.76 4.88
CA MET A 133 4.76 -14.67 4.54
C MET A 133 4.77 -13.55 5.58
N SER A 134 4.86 -13.88 6.87
CA SER A 134 4.95 -12.87 7.93
C SER A 134 6.21 -12.02 7.81
N ILE A 135 7.37 -12.63 7.53
CA ILE A 135 8.63 -11.91 7.29
C ILE A 135 8.51 -11.01 6.06
N PHE A 136 7.95 -11.53 4.97
CA PHE A 136 7.73 -10.80 3.73
C PHE A 136 6.82 -9.58 3.94
N MET A 137 5.67 -9.75 4.59
CA MET A 137 4.73 -8.66 4.87
C MET A 137 5.32 -7.62 5.83
N ALA A 138 6.02 -8.07 6.89
CA ALA A 138 6.70 -7.17 7.82
C ALA A 138 7.75 -6.30 7.12
N ALA A 139 8.47 -6.84 6.14
CA ALA A 139 9.44 -6.09 5.36
C ALA A 139 8.79 -4.95 4.56
N GLY A 140 7.64 -5.19 3.92
CA GLY A 140 6.88 -4.16 3.20
C GLY A 140 6.31 -3.07 4.12
N GLU A 141 5.76 -3.46 5.30
CA GLU A 141 5.25 -2.48 6.27
C GLU A 141 6.38 -1.61 6.84
N LEU A 142 7.52 -2.21 7.17
CA LEU A 142 8.70 -1.48 7.63
C LEU A 142 9.23 -0.53 6.55
N ALA A 143 9.17 -0.94 5.29
CA ALA A 143 9.57 -0.11 4.16
C ALA A 143 8.72 1.16 4.05
N ARG A 144 7.40 1.05 4.20
CA ARG A 144 6.50 2.22 4.23
C ARG A 144 6.77 3.17 5.40
N THR A 145 7.24 2.63 6.52
CA THR A 145 7.67 3.42 7.67
C THR A 145 8.94 4.23 7.37
N VAL A 146 9.95 3.59 6.75
CA VAL A 146 11.28 4.18 6.49
C VAL A 146 11.27 5.06 5.24
N GLY A 147 10.49 4.70 4.22
CA GLY A 147 10.48 5.34 2.91
C GLY A 147 10.30 6.86 2.93
N PRO A 148 9.33 7.41 3.68
CA PRO A 148 9.11 8.87 3.73
C PRO A 148 10.33 9.64 4.22
N ILE A 149 10.97 9.21 5.30
CA ILE A 149 12.19 9.86 5.82
C ILE A 149 13.37 9.66 4.87
N PHE A 150 13.51 8.48 4.26
CA PHE A 150 14.59 8.21 3.32
C PHE A 150 14.48 9.08 2.05
N ALA A 151 13.26 9.30 1.54
CA ALA A 151 13.02 10.19 0.40
C ALA A 151 13.44 11.63 0.70
N VAL A 152 12.99 12.18 1.85
CA VAL A 152 13.28 13.57 2.22
C VAL A 152 14.74 13.76 2.62
N ALA A 153 15.36 12.78 3.28
CA ALA A 153 16.80 12.80 3.53
C ALA A 153 17.61 12.83 2.22
N GLY A 154 17.18 12.04 1.23
CA GLY A 154 17.79 12.08 -0.11
C GLY A 154 17.70 13.45 -0.77
N VAL A 155 16.55 14.12 -0.65
CA VAL A 155 16.40 15.51 -1.14
C VAL A 155 17.27 16.48 -0.36
N ALA A 156 17.38 16.32 0.96
CA ALA A 156 18.24 17.16 1.80
C ALA A 156 19.73 17.01 1.46
N TRP A 157 20.18 15.80 1.11
CA TRP A 157 21.59 15.52 0.77
C TRP A 157 21.96 15.90 -0.65
N PHE A 158 21.08 15.68 -1.62
CA PHE A 158 21.39 15.73 -3.04
C PHE A 158 20.55 16.74 -3.82
N GLY A 159 19.58 17.39 -3.20
CA GLY A 159 18.52 18.13 -3.87
C GLY A 159 17.52 17.19 -4.57
N LEU A 160 16.37 17.75 -4.98
CA LEU A 160 15.34 16.99 -5.69
C LEU A 160 15.88 16.40 -7.02
N GLU A 161 16.65 17.19 -7.75
CA GLU A 161 17.24 16.75 -9.03
C GLU A 161 18.35 15.71 -8.84
N GLY A 162 19.02 15.71 -7.70
CA GLY A 162 20.06 14.75 -7.36
C GLY A 162 19.55 13.44 -6.73
N LEU A 163 18.25 13.32 -6.47
CA LEU A 163 17.61 12.16 -5.83
C LEU A 163 17.88 10.84 -6.57
N TRP A 164 18.08 10.88 -7.90
CA TRP A 164 18.40 9.72 -8.72
C TRP A 164 19.60 8.90 -8.21
N ARG A 165 20.50 9.51 -7.44
CA ARG A 165 21.66 8.82 -6.85
C ARG A 165 21.25 7.72 -5.90
N LEU A 166 20.07 7.83 -5.27
CA LEU A 166 19.55 6.78 -4.40
C LEU A 166 19.21 5.49 -5.17
N ALA A 167 18.98 5.55 -6.49
CA ALA A 167 18.70 4.38 -7.31
C ALA A 167 19.81 3.30 -7.22
N PHE A 168 21.07 3.68 -6.97
CA PHE A 168 22.19 2.74 -6.84
C PHE A 168 21.99 1.73 -5.70
N VAL A 169 21.30 2.10 -4.63
CA VAL A 169 20.96 1.17 -3.54
C VAL A 169 20.02 0.06 -4.07
N GLY A 170 19.01 0.43 -4.86
CA GLY A 170 18.11 -0.53 -5.50
C GLY A 170 18.86 -1.47 -6.47
N TRP A 171 19.80 -0.94 -7.23
CA TRP A 171 20.64 -1.74 -8.13
C TRP A 171 21.56 -2.70 -7.36
N ALA A 172 22.16 -2.26 -6.26
CA ALA A 172 23.00 -3.13 -5.41
C ALA A 172 22.17 -4.30 -4.84
N VAL A 173 20.97 -4.03 -4.32
CA VAL A 173 20.08 -5.08 -3.83
C VAL A 173 19.65 -6.01 -4.96
N THR A 174 19.30 -5.48 -6.13
CA THR A 174 18.99 -6.30 -7.32
C THR A 174 20.16 -7.22 -7.70
N GLY A 175 21.41 -6.75 -7.63
CA GLY A 175 22.59 -7.59 -7.86
C GLY A 175 22.67 -8.77 -6.87
N ILE A 176 22.38 -8.53 -5.59
CA ILE A 176 22.31 -9.57 -4.56
C ILE A 176 21.18 -10.57 -4.85
N LEU A 177 20.00 -10.05 -5.21
CA LEU A 177 18.85 -10.89 -5.56
C LEU A 177 19.14 -11.74 -6.80
N PHE A 178 19.76 -11.15 -7.82
CA PHE A 178 20.14 -11.90 -9.02
C PHE A 178 21.11 -13.02 -8.66
N TRP A 179 22.15 -12.73 -7.90
CA TRP A 179 23.11 -13.74 -7.47
C TRP A 179 22.45 -14.88 -6.68
N ARG A 180 21.46 -14.57 -5.84
CA ARG A 180 20.77 -15.53 -4.96
C ARG A 180 19.69 -16.34 -5.69
N LEU A 181 18.89 -15.69 -6.54
CA LEU A 181 17.59 -16.19 -7.00
C LEU A 181 17.54 -16.59 -8.48
N HIS A 182 18.55 -16.24 -9.31
CA HIS A 182 18.49 -16.51 -10.76
C HIS A 182 18.34 -17.99 -11.12
N ASN A 183 18.75 -18.92 -10.26
CA ASN A 183 18.66 -20.36 -10.46
C ASN A 183 17.43 -21.01 -9.77
N ILE A 184 16.57 -20.20 -9.10
CA ILE A 184 15.36 -20.70 -8.44
C ILE A 184 14.19 -20.55 -9.42
N GLU A 185 13.52 -21.65 -9.73
CA GLU A 185 12.30 -21.65 -10.55
C GLU A 185 11.08 -21.78 -9.64
N ALA A 186 10.15 -20.82 -9.71
CA ALA A 186 8.84 -20.99 -9.14
C ALA A 186 8.08 -22.05 -9.95
N LYS A 187 7.56 -23.08 -9.28
CA LYS A 187 6.77 -24.13 -9.94
C LYS A 187 5.35 -23.60 -10.18
N PRO A 188 4.89 -23.59 -11.45
CA PRO A 188 3.51 -23.21 -11.73
C PRO A 188 2.52 -24.14 -11.02
N ARG A 189 1.49 -23.59 -10.40
CA ARG A 189 0.33 -24.36 -9.95
C ARG A 189 -0.69 -24.41 -11.08
N PRO A 190 -1.25 -25.61 -11.42
CA PRO A 190 -2.33 -25.68 -12.40
C PRO A 190 -3.53 -24.85 -11.90
N PRO A 191 -4.10 -23.96 -12.72
CA PRO A 191 -5.29 -23.23 -12.34
C PRO A 191 -6.49 -24.19 -12.27
N GLU A 192 -7.33 -24.05 -11.25
CA GLU A 192 -8.67 -24.65 -11.25
C GLU A 192 -9.51 -23.95 -12.34
N SER A 193 -9.92 -24.70 -13.36
CA SER A 193 -10.59 -24.18 -14.55
C SER A 193 -11.93 -23.46 -14.26
N ASP A 194 -12.62 -23.82 -13.17
CA ASP A 194 -13.99 -23.35 -12.90
C ASP A 194 -14.10 -22.44 -11.67
N ALA A 195 -12.97 -22.00 -11.09
CA ALA A 195 -12.95 -21.17 -9.88
C ALA A 195 -13.74 -19.85 -10.07
N TRP A 196 -13.59 -19.20 -11.22
CA TRP A 196 -14.32 -17.96 -11.54
C TRP A 196 -15.83 -18.17 -11.65
N ALA A 197 -16.28 -19.21 -12.33
CA ALA A 197 -17.70 -19.49 -12.52
C ALA A 197 -18.40 -19.74 -11.16
N ARG A 198 -17.72 -20.43 -10.25
CA ARG A 198 -18.25 -20.69 -8.90
C ARG A 198 -18.23 -19.46 -8.00
N LEU A 199 -17.19 -18.63 -8.11
CA LEU A 199 -16.97 -17.47 -7.24
C LEU A 199 -17.86 -16.30 -7.63
N TRP A 200 -18.10 -16.06 -8.94
CA TRP A 200 -18.74 -14.87 -9.48
C TRP A 200 -20.12 -14.56 -8.90
N PRO A 201 -21.08 -15.51 -8.79
CA PRO A 201 -22.40 -15.23 -8.21
C PRO A 201 -22.35 -14.81 -6.73
N ARG A 202 -21.38 -15.38 -5.99
CA ARG A 202 -21.16 -15.06 -4.57
C ARG A 202 -20.50 -13.67 -4.42
N LEU A 203 -19.53 -13.36 -5.26
CA LEU A 203 -18.91 -12.04 -5.33
C LEU A 203 -19.96 -10.96 -5.60
N LEU A 204 -20.80 -11.11 -6.61
CA LEU A 204 -21.82 -10.11 -6.97
C LEU A 204 -22.79 -9.81 -5.82
N ARG A 205 -23.06 -10.78 -4.95
CA ARG A 205 -23.93 -10.58 -3.78
C ARG A 205 -23.26 -9.82 -2.65
N ILE A 206 -21.98 -10.06 -2.40
CA ILE A 206 -21.24 -9.52 -1.24
C ILE A 206 -20.49 -8.23 -1.61
N PHE A 207 -20.00 -8.12 -2.84
CA PHE A 207 -19.15 -7.02 -3.30
C PHE A 207 -19.74 -5.62 -3.15
N PRO A 208 -21.03 -5.35 -3.34
CA PRO A 208 -21.58 -4.01 -3.12
C PRO A 208 -21.37 -3.54 -1.66
N PHE A 209 -21.63 -4.41 -0.70
CA PHE A 209 -21.44 -4.10 0.72
C PHE A 209 -19.96 -4.03 1.10
N LEU A 210 -19.15 -4.92 0.52
CA LEU A 210 -17.71 -4.87 0.69
C LEU A 210 -17.12 -3.59 0.06
N ALA A 211 -17.60 -3.17 -1.11
CA ALA A 211 -17.18 -1.92 -1.76
C ALA A 211 -17.55 -0.70 -0.90
N TRP A 212 -18.75 -0.70 -0.30
CA TRP A 212 -19.17 0.36 0.61
C TRP A 212 -18.26 0.42 1.84
N LEU A 213 -18.00 -0.72 2.48
CA LEU A 213 -17.06 -0.83 3.62
C LEU A 213 -15.65 -0.35 3.25
N VAL A 214 -15.14 -0.83 2.11
CA VAL A 214 -13.81 -0.50 1.60
C VAL A 214 -13.71 0.98 1.25
N MET A 215 -14.75 1.59 0.67
CA MET A 215 -14.77 3.03 0.37
C MET A 215 -14.53 3.86 1.63
N GLY A 216 -15.21 3.54 2.75
CA GLY A 216 -14.97 4.22 4.03
C GLY A 216 -13.51 4.12 4.48
N ARG A 217 -12.93 2.93 4.43
CA ARG A 217 -11.54 2.68 4.78
C ARG A 217 -10.57 3.45 3.88
N VAL A 218 -10.70 3.31 2.55
CA VAL A 218 -9.72 3.88 1.61
C VAL A 218 -9.80 5.39 1.52
N SER A 219 -10.96 6.01 1.79
CA SER A 219 -11.10 7.47 1.87
C SER A 219 -10.23 8.02 3.01
N MET A 220 -10.35 7.46 4.20
CA MET A 220 -9.48 7.85 5.33
C MET A 220 -8.01 7.54 5.05
N GLN A 221 -7.71 6.36 4.50
CA GLN A 221 -6.34 6.00 4.15
C GLN A 221 -5.76 6.97 3.10
N ALA A 222 -6.53 7.36 2.08
CA ALA A 222 -6.08 8.33 1.07
C ALA A 222 -5.73 9.68 1.70
N ALA A 223 -6.58 10.21 2.61
CA ALA A 223 -6.27 11.41 3.36
C ALA A 223 -4.97 11.28 4.15
N MET A 224 -4.85 10.23 4.95
CA MET A 224 -3.73 10.07 5.90
C MET A 224 -2.42 9.62 5.24
N THR A 225 -2.44 8.86 4.14
CA THR A 225 -1.19 8.36 3.56
C THR A 225 -0.77 9.10 2.28
N THR A 226 -1.67 9.86 1.64
CA THR A 226 -1.34 10.64 0.44
C THR A 226 -1.27 12.14 0.76
N TYR A 227 -2.26 12.67 1.45
CA TYR A 227 -2.40 14.11 1.70
C TYR A 227 -1.84 14.59 3.05
N LEU A 228 -1.48 13.69 3.99
CA LEU A 228 -0.94 14.09 5.28
C LEU A 228 0.29 15.00 5.19
N PRO A 229 1.31 14.71 4.32
CA PRO A 229 2.44 15.63 4.20
C PRO A 229 2.06 17.02 3.71
N LEU A 230 1.09 17.12 2.78
CA LEU A 230 0.53 18.39 2.33
C LEU A 230 -0.21 19.11 3.46
N PHE A 231 -1.08 18.40 4.20
CA PHE A 231 -1.80 18.93 5.35
C PHE A 231 -0.85 19.46 6.43
N MET A 232 0.20 18.72 6.75
CA MET A 232 1.17 19.13 7.78
C MET A 232 2.01 20.34 7.33
N LYS A 233 2.31 20.45 6.03
CA LYS A 233 3.00 21.63 5.49
C LYS A 233 2.06 22.84 5.42
N ASP A 234 0.90 22.71 4.77
CA ASP A 234 0.07 23.84 4.37
C ASP A 234 -0.84 24.32 5.50
N GLU A 235 -1.44 23.42 6.29
CA GLU A 235 -2.36 23.76 7.38
C GLU A 235 -1.64 23.94 8.74
N ARG A 236 -0.49 23.26 8.94
CA ARG A 236 0.27 23.30 10.19
C ARG A 236 1.58 24.08 10.09
N GLY A 237 1.96 24.52 8.89
CA GLY A 237 3.18 25.30 8.65
C GLY A 237 4.48 24.55 8.93
N LEU A 238 4.46 23.21 8.89
CA LEU A 238 5.65 22.42 9.17
C LEU A 238 6.59 22.38 7.96
N SER A 239 7.89 22.22 8.22
CA SER A 239 8.85 21.91 7.17
C SER A 239 8.52 20.59 6.47
N VAL A 240 8.97 20.42 5.23
CA VAL A 240 8.77 19.16 4.47
C VAL A 240 9.32 17.96 5.24
N THR A 241 10.43 18.11 5.96
CA THR A 241 11.03 17.05 6.79
C THR A 241 10.11 16.64 7.94
N LEU A 242 9.51 17.60 8.66
CA LEU A 242 8.57 17.30 9.75
C LEU A 242 7.25 16.75 9.21
N ALA A 243 6.80 17.20 8.05
CA ALA A 243 5.64 16.65 7.37
C ALA A 243 5.86 15.17 6.97
N ALA A 244 7.03 14.84 6.43
CA ALA A 244 7.41 13.45 6.15
C ALA A 244 7.56 12.60 7.42
N ALA A 245 8.12 13.17 8.50
CA ALA A 245 8.21 12.50 9.80
C ALA A 245 6.83 12.17 10.37
N SER A 246 5.83 13.04 10.17
CA SER A 246 4.43 12.77 10.57
C SER A 246 3.86 11.55 9.87
N LEU A 247 4.14 11.38 8.56
CA LEU A 247 3.75 10.19 7.82
C LEU A 247 4.51 8.95 8.33
N THR A 248 5.80 9.05 8.61
CA THR A 248 6.59 7.97 9.21
C THR A 248 6.01 7.52 10.56
N ILE A 249 5.60 8.45 11.43
CA ILE A 249 4.98 8.12 12.72
C ILE A 249 3.66 7.36 12.51
N LEU A 250 2.83 7.84 11.59
CA LEU A 250 1.56 7.19 11.25
C LEU A 250 1.77 5.76 10.73
N GLU A 251 2.69 5.58 9.77
CA GLU A 251 2.97 4.28 9.15
C GLU A 251 3.64 3.31 10.14
N ALA A 252 4.55 3.79 11.00
CA ALA A 252 5.16 2.98 12.06
C ALA A 252 4.10 2.45 13.05
N ALA A 253 3.19 3.32 13.49
CA ALA A 253 2.08 2.91 14.33
C ALA A 253 1.13 1.97 13.58
N GLY A 254 0.90 2.21 12.29
CA GLY A 254 0.12 1.35 11.41
C GLY A 254 0.70 -0.06 11.27
N PHE A 255 2.01 -0.17 11.15
CA PHE A 255 2.72 -1.45 11.16
C PHE A 255 2.45 -2.25 12.44
N VAL A 256 2.60 -1.61 13.60
CA VAL A 256 2.30 -2.24 14.90
C VAL A 256 0.82 -2.64 14.99
N GLY A 257 -0.07 -1.73 14.60
CA GLY A 257 -1.50 -1.97 14.58
C GLY A 257 -1.91 -3.13 13.67
N ALA A 258 -1.31 -3.24 12.48
CA ALA A 258 -1.57 -4.34 11.55
C ALA A 258 -1.15 -5.70 12.12
N LEU A 259 -0.02 -5.77 12.82
CA LEU A 259 0.43 -6.99 13.50
C LEU A 259 -0.52 -7.43 14.62
N LEU A 260 -1.04 -6.47 15.38
CA LEU A 260 -1.92 -6.73 16.52
C LEU A 260 -3.36 -7.03 16.08
N SER A 261 -3.86 -6.32 15.07
CA SER A 261 -5.26 -6.39 14.66
C SER A 261 -5.68 -7.76 14.12
N GLY A 262 -4.78 -8.45 13.42
CA GLY A 262 -5.02 -9.81 12.93
C GLY A 262 -5.34 -10.77 14.07
N SER A 263 -4.42 -10.93 15.02
CA SER A 263 -4.58 -11.82 16.19
C SER A 263 -5.71 -11.39 17.12
N LEU A 264 -5.91 -10.08 17.29
CA LEU A 264 -7.00 -9.56 18.11
C LEU A 264 -8.36 -9.82 17.45
N SER A 265 -8.45 -9.71 16.11
CA SER A 265 -9.67 -10.01 15.36
C SER A 265 -10.04 -11.51 15.37
N ASP A 266 -9.05 -12.41 15.54
CA ASP A 266 -9.29 -13.84 15.73
C ASP A 266 -10.02 -14.11 17.05
N ARG A 267 -9.69 -13.34 18.11
CA ARG A 267 -10.28 -13.49 19.44
C ARG A 267 -11.61 -12.78 19.60
N LEU A 268 -11.72 -11.54 19.12
CA LEU A 268 -12.92 -10.70 19.27
C LEU A 268 -13.98 -10.96 18.18
N GLY A 269 -13.58 -11.59 17.07
CA GLY A 269 -14.37 -11.74 15.86
C GLY A 269 -14.18 -10.57 14.87
N ARG A 270 -14.11 -10.88 13.56
CA ARG A 270 -13.85 -9.90 12.48
C ARG A 270 -14.78 -8.70 12.50
N HIS A 271 -16.11 -8.94 12.60
CA HIS A 271 -17.11 -7.88 12.58
C HIS A 271 -17.00 -6.91 13.76
N ARG A 272 -16.78 -7.42 14.98
CA ARG A 272 -16.60 -6.56 16.15
C ARG A 272 -15.33 -5.71 16.02
N MET A 273 -14.23 -6.32 15.60
CA MET A 273 -12.98 -5.60 15.41
C MET A 273 -13.12 -4.51 14.37
N LEU A 274 -13.71 -4.81 13.20
CA LEU A 274 -13.99 -3.82 12.16
C LEU A 274 -14.90 -2.70 12.65
N PHE A 275 -15.97 -3.03 13.38
CA PHE A 275 -16.86 -2.03 13.96
C PHE A 275 -16.12 -1.06 14.89
N ILE A 276 -15.30 -1.59 15.80
CA ILE A 276 -14.52 -0.78 16.75
C ILE A 276 -13.55 0.14 16.00
N LEU A 277 -12.76 -0.43 15.07
CA LEU A 277 -11.77 0.33 14.33
C LEU A 277 -12.41 1.40 13.42
N MET A 278 -13.49 1.07 12.72
CA MET A 278 -14.20 2.01 11.84
C MET A 278 -15.00 3.08 12.60
N LEU A 279 -15.34 2.84 13.85
CA LEU A 279 -15.95 3.86 14.69
C LEU A 279 -14.90 4.79 15.27
N ILE A 280 -13.81 4.25 15.80
CA ILE A 280 -12.78 5.01 16.51
C ILE A 280 -11.95 5.86 15.53
N SER A 281 -11.54 5.31 14.39
CA SER A 281 -10.64 6.02 13.46
C SER A 281 -11.19 7.36 12.96
N PRO A 282 -12.47 7.49 12.52
CA PRO A 282 -13.03 8.77 12.13
C PRO A 282 -13.11 9.79 13.28
N ILE A 283 -13.42 9.33 14.48
CA ILE A 283 -13.44 10.17 15.69
C ILE A 283 -12.04 10.73 15.95
N LEU A 284 -11.01 9.87 15.91
CA LEU A 284 -9.62 10.29 16.05
C LEU A 284 -9.19 11.27 14.94
N MET A 285 -9.68 11.08 13.71
CA MET A 285 -9.44 12.00 12.61
C MET A 285 -10.01 13.38 12.91
N ILE A 286 -11.24 13.47 13.37
CA ILE A 286 -11.85 14.74 13.75
C ILE A 286 -11.08 15.40 14.89
N LEU A 287 -10.70 14.66 15.93
CA LEU A 287 -9.86 15.17 17.01
C LEU A 287 -8.51 15.68 16.51
N PHE A 288 -7.89 14.96 15.56
CA PHE A 288 -6.64 15.37 14.91
C PHE A 288 -6.76 16.74 14.22
N LEU A 289 -7.87 17.00 13.53
CA LEU A 289 -8.08 18.27 12.82
C LEU A 289 -8.10 19.47 13.76
N PHE A 290 -8.63 19.32 14.97
CA PHE A 290 -8.74 20.39 15.97
C PHE A 290 -7.62 20.41 17.03
N SER A 291 -6.68 19.46 16.97
CA SER A 291 -5.58 19.36 17.92
C SER A 291 -4.37 20.19 17.50
N SER A 292 -3.48 20.49 18.45
CA SER A 292 -2.22 21.19 18.20
C SER A 292 -1.10 20.67 19.12
N GLY A 293 0.13 21.07 18.84
CA GLY A 293 1.30 20.72 19.65
C GLY A 293 1.55 19.20 19.67
N TRP A 294 2.00 18.67 20.80
CA TRP A 294 2.38 17.27 20.97
C TRP A 294 1.19 16.28 20.88
N VAL A 295 -0.04 16.76 21.10
CA VAL A 295 -1.27 15.95 21.00
C VAL A 295 -1.43 15.41 19.57
N VAL A 296 -0.99 16.16 18.56
CA VAL A 296 -0.99 15.72 17.15
C VAL A 296 -0.22 14.42 16.98
N ILE A 297 0.94 14.26 17.65
CA ILE A 297 1.77 13.05 17.56
C ILE A 297 1.02 11.86 18.16
N LEU A 298 0.39 12.02 19.31
CA LEU A 298 -0.41 10.94 19.92
C LEU A 298 -1.57 10.51 19.04
N LEU A 299 -2.24 11.47 18.41
CA LEU A 299 -3.36 11.20 17.51
C LEU A 299 -2.89 10.54 16.20
N LEU A 300 -1.72 10.89 15.67
CA LEU A 300 -1.12 10.18 14.54
C LEU A 300 -0.80 8.73 14.89
N ILE A 301 -0.25 8.48 16.08
CA ILE A 301 -0.01 7.12 16.57
C ILE A 301 -1.34 6.35 16.69
N ALA A 302 -2.36 6.95 17.32
CA ALA A 302 -3.65 6.33 17.49
C ALA A 302 -4.36 6.06 16.13
N LEU A 303 -4.26 7.00 15.18
CA LEU A 303 -4.77 6.83 13.81
C LEU A 303 -4.02 5.73 13.05
N GLY A 304 -2.70 5.67 13.16
CA GLY A 304 -1.91 4.57 12.59
C GLY A 304 -2.37 3.21 13.14
N LEU A 305 -2.45 3.09 14.47
CA LEU A 305 -2.89 1.87 15.15
C LEU A 305 -4.32 1.43 14.77
N THR A 306 -5.18 2.34 14.36
CA THR A 306 -6.60 2.04 14.10
C THR A 306 -6.94 2.05 12.60
N ALA A 307 -6.65 3.11 11.86
CA ALA A 307 -7.07 3.26 10.47
C ALA A 307 -6.32 2.34 9.51
N ILE A 308 -4.99 2.14 9.69
CA ILE A 308 -4.18 1.25 8.85
C ILE A 308 -4.48 -0.21 9.17
N SER A 309 -4.79 -0.52 10.42
CA SER A 309 -5.10 -1.88 10.91
C SER A 309 -6.38 -2.50 10.33
N LEU A 310 -7.24 -1.70 9.69
CA LEU A 310 -8.46 -2.19 9.04
C LEU A 310 -8.16 -3.16 7.88
N GLN A 311 -7.09 -2.95 7.14
CA GLN A 311 -6.79 -3.73 5.94
C GLN A 311 -6.59 -5.23 6.22
N PRO A 312 -5.72 -5.66 7.16
CA PRO A 312 -5.54 -7.09 7.43
C PRO A 312 -6.82 -7.75 7.97
N VAL A 313 -7.66 -7.02 8.72
CA VAL A 313 -8.92 -7.58 9.25
C VAL A 313 -9.94 -7.77 8.13
N ILE A 314 -10.07 -6.83 7.19
CA ILE A 314 -10.96 -6.98 6.02
C ILE A 314 -10.45 -8.12 5.12
N LEU A 315 -9.14 -8.23 4.91
CA LEU A 315 -8.55 -9.30 4.13
C LEU A 315 -8.85 -10.68 4.74
N ALA A 316 -8.73 -10.80 6.07
CA ALA A 316 -9.10 -12.00 6.79
C ALA A 316 -10.61 -12.30 6.69
N LEU A 317 -11.47 -11.28 6.78
CA LEU A 317 -12.91 -11.44 6.56
C LEU A 317 -13.21 -11.97 5.15
N VAL A 318 -12.56 -11.45 4.11
CA VAL A 318 -12.71 -11.93 2.73
C VAL A 318 -12.29 -13.39 2.62
N GLN A 319 -11.19 -13.80 3.26
CA GLN A 319 -10.74 -15.19 3.27
C GLN A 319 -11.74 -16.13 4.00
N ASP A 320 -12.34 -15.64 5.08
CA ASP A 320 -13.36 -16.40 5.84
C ASP A 320 -14.67 -16.54 5.03
N LEU A 321 -15.01 -15.55 4.20
CA LEU A 321 -16.18 -15.58 3.30
C LEU A 321 -16.01 -16.47 2.07
N PHE A 322 -14.76 -16.70 1.63
CA PHE A 322 -14.45 -17.47 0.43
C PHE A 322 -13.38 -18.55 0.69
N PRO A 323 -13.66 -19.53 1.58
CA PRO A 323 -12.64 -20.50 2.02
C PRO A 323 -12.09 -21.36 0.90
N ASP A 324 -12.92 -21.69 -0.12
CA ASP A 324 -12.55 -22.55 -1.24
C ASP A 324 -11.74 -21.82 -2.33
N ASN A 325 -11.81 -20.47 -2.36
CA ASN A 325 -11.21 -19.65 -3.42
C ASN A 325 -10.47 -18.43 -2.85
N ARG A 326 -9.70 -18.59 -1.77
CA ARG A 326 -9.06 -17.51 -1.01
C ARG A 326 -8.17 -16.60 -1.86
N ALA A 327 -7.34 -17.19 -2.72
CA ALA A 327 -6.41 -16.42 -3.56
C ALA A 327 -7.16 -15.51 -4.55
N LEU A 328 -8.18 -16.05 -5.22
CA LEU A 328 -8.98 -15.32 -6.19
C LEU A 328 -9.84 -14.24 -5.53
N ALA A 329 -10.43 -14.53 -4.37
CA ALA A 329 -11.20 -13.55 -3.58
C ALA A 329 -10.30 -12.41 -3.08
N ASN A 330 -9.10 -12.73 -2.61
CA ASN A 330 -8.10 -11.72 -2.21
C ASN A 330 -7.68 -10.83 -3.38
N GLY A 331 -7.39 -11.42 -4.55
CA GLY A 331 -7.06 -10.67 -5.76
C GLY A 331 -8.18 -9.73 -6.19
N SER A 332 -9.43 -10.20 -6.15
CA SER A 332 -10.62 -9.39 -6.44
C SER A 332 -10.81 -8.25 -5.43
N TYR A 333 -10.63 -8.53 -4.14
CA TYR A 333 -10.65 -7.51 -3.08
C TYR A 333 -9.54 -6.47 -3.27
N MET A 334 -8.32 -6.88 -3.60
CA MET A 334 -7.22 -5.96 -3.84
C MET A 334 -7.49 -5.04 -5.04
N ALA A 335 -7.99 -5.58 -6.15
CA ALA A 335 -8.38 -4.79 -7.32
C ALA A 335 -9.46 -3.76 -6.96
N LEU A 336 -10.50 -4.17 -6.22
CA LEU A 336 -11.53 -3.27 -5.71
C LEU A 336 -10.94 -2.19 -4.82
N SER A 337 -10.08 -2.57 -3.87
CA SER A 337 -9.47 -1.66 -2.90
C SER A 337 -8.60 -0.59 -3.57
N PHE A 338 -7.78 -0.96 -4.56
CA PHE A 338 -6.95 -0.01 -5.30
C PHE A 338 -7.79 0.93 -6.19
N SER A 339 -8.82 0.40 -6.85
CA SER A 339 -9.73 1.22 -7.66
C SER A 339 -10.45 2.26 -6.81
N LEU A 340 -11.03 1.84 -5.68
CA LEU A 340 -11.72 2.75 -4.76
C LEU A 340 -10.76 3.74 -4.09
N ARG A 341 -9.51 3.34 -3.82
CA ARG A 341 -8.50 4.25 -3.30
C ARG A 341 -8.16 5.36 -4.31
N ALA A 342 -8.03 5.03 -5.60
CA ALA A 342 -7.82 6.02 -6.64
C ALA A 342 -8.97 7.04 -6.68
N VAL A 343 -10.23 6.57 -6.60
CA VAL A 343 -11.41 7.44 -6.49
C VAL A 343 -11.37 8.29 -5.21
N GLY A 344 -10.99 7.70 -4.07
CA GLY A 344 -10.85 8.42 -2.80
C GLY A 344 -9.80 9.53 -2.86
N ILE A 345 -8.63 9.25 -3.42
CA ILE A 345 -7.55 10.24 -3.62
C ILE A 345 -8.07 11.42 -4.47
N TRP A 346 -8.71 11.11 -5.59
CA TRP A 346 -9.24 12.12 -6.49
C TRP A 346 -10.33 12.97 -5.83
N ALA A 347 -11.29 12.35 -5.13
CA ALA A 347 -12.36 13.05 -4.43
C ALA A 347 -11.83 13.97 -3.33
N ILE A 348 -10.84 13.53 -2.55
CA ILE A 348 -10.19 14.35 -1.52
C ILE A 348 -9.49 15.55 -2.16
N GLY A 349 -8.76 15.34 -3.26
CA GLY A 349 -8.08 16.42 -3.98
C GLY A 349 -9.04 17.48 -4.50
N LEU A 350 -10.15 17.10 -5.14
CA LEU A 350 -11.20 18.03 -5.59
C LEU A 350 -11.82 18.80 -4.41
N THR A 351 -12.10 18.10 -3.30
CA THR A 351 -12.65 18.74 -2.12
C THR A 351 -11.64 19.71 -1.51
N ALA A 352 -10.35 19.36 -1.50
CA ALA A 352 -9.29 20.21 -0.99
C ALA A 352 -9.08 21.47 -1.86
N ASP A 353 -9.19 21.35 -3.20
CA ASP A 353 -9.12 22.52 -4.09
C ASP A 353 -10.31 23.47 -3.90
N ALA A 354 -11.52 22.93 -3.62
CA ALA A 354 -12.72 23.74 -3.47
C ALA A 354 -12.89 24.35 -2.07
N PHE A 355 -12.51 23.62 -1.02
CA PHE A 355 -12.86 23.93 0.37
C PHE A 355 -11.66 23.90 1.34
N GLY A 356 -10.46 23.51 0.89
CA GLY A 356 -9.26 23.31 1.71
C GLY A 356 -9.11 21.88 2.26
N LEU A 357 -7.93 21.61 2.82
CA LEU A 357 -7.58 20.25 3.30
C LEU A 357 -8.36 19.85 4.56
N VAL A 358 -8.68 20.78 5.47
CA VAL A 358 -9.42 20.47 6.70
C VAL A 358 -10.81 19.90 6.38
N PRO A 359 -11.68 20.53 5.54
CA PRO A 359 -12.93 19.95 5.12
C PRO A 359 -12.77 18.62 4.34
N ALA A 360 -11.72 18.48 3.53
CA ALA A 360 -11.48 17.24 2.78
C ALA A 360 -11.17 16.05 3.71
N PHE A 361 -10.37 16.28 4.76
CA PHE A 361 -10.10 15.27 5.79
C PHE A 361 -11.36 14.95 6.63
N ALA A 362 -12.14 16.00 7.00
CA ALA A 362 -13.40 15.81 7.71
C ALA A 362 -14.40 14.98 6.89
N LEU A 363 -14.50 15.25 5.57
CA LEU A 363 -15.33 14.46 4.65
C LEU A 363 -14.87 13.00 4.60
N SER A 364 -13.55 12.74 4.58
CA SER A 364 -13.03 11.38 4.60
C SER A 364 -13.42 10.62 5.87
N ALA A 365 -13.43 11.29 7.02
CA ALA A 365 -13.90 10.74 8.29
C ALA A 365 -15.42 10.46 8.26
N LEU A 366 -16.21 11.37 7.70
CA LEU A 366 -17.65 11.19 7.54
C LEU A 366 -17.95 9.97 6.63
N VAL A 367 -17.27 9.85 5.49
CA VAL A 367 -17.39 8.67 4.61
C VAL A 367 -17.02 7.39 5.36
N GLY A 368 -16.00 7.44 6.21
CA GLY A 368 -15.60 6.33 7.10
C GLY A 368 -16.73 5.91 8.04
N LEU A 369 -17.41 6.87 8.70
CA LEU A 369 -18.55 6.59 9.57
C LEU A 369 -19.76 6.07 8.80
N LEU A 370 -20.07 6.69 7.65
CA LEU A 370 -21.18 6.26 6.80
C LEU A 370 -21.01 4.86 6.20
N ALA A 371 -19.81 4.31 6.22
CA ALA A 371 -19.54 2.94 5.80
C ALA A 371 -19.80 1.89 6.89
N LEU A 372 -19.94 2.28 8.16
CA LEU A 372 -20.24 1.35 9.27
C LEU A 372 -21.46 0.44 9.04
N PRO A 373 -22.60 0.93 8.51
CA PRO A 373 -23.77 0.07 8.29
C PRO A 373 -23.51 -1.07 7.31
N ALA A 374 -22.52 -0.97 6.42
CA ALA A 374 -22.18 -2.05 5.49
C ALA A 374 -21.85 -3.37 6.22
N LEU A 375 -21.30 -3.30 7.44
CA LEU A 375 -20.97 -4.47 8.25
C LEU A 375 -22.18 -5.33 8.63
N PHE A 376 -23.39 -4.74 8.71
CA PHE A 376 -24.60 -5.48 9.03
C PHE A 376 -25.12 -6.33 7.86
N PHE A 377 -24.71 -6.00 6.64
CA PHE A 377 -25.12 -6.70 5.42
C PHE A 377 -24.08 -7.74 4.96
N ILE A 378 -22.87 -7.74 5.55
CA ILE A 378 -21.84 -8.72 5.27
C ILE A 378 -22.04 -9.93 6.18
N PRO A 379 -22.14 -11.17 5.66
CA PRO A 379 -22.33 -12.37 6.47
C PRO A 379 -21.19 -12.56 7.47
N LYS A 380 -21.49 -13.09 8.65
CA LYS A 380 -20.49 -13.38 9.70
C LYS A 380 -19.69 -14.65 9.41
N LYS A 381 -20.26 -15.57 8.68
CA LYS A 381 -19.64 -16.82 8.19
C LYS A 381 -20.20 -17.15 6.82
N ALA A 382 -19.41 -17.89 6.02
CA ALA A 382 -19.85 -18.44 4.74
C ALA A 382 -20.85 -19.56 4.91
#